data_365c59a3caba86f1dfa44e34b81a5bdb
#
_entry.id   365c59a3caba86f1dfa44e34b81a5bdb
#
_cell.length_a   1.000
_cell.length_b   1.000
_cell.length_c   1.000
_cell.angle_alpha   90.00
_cell.angle_beta   90.00
_cell.angle_gamma   90.00
#
_symmetry.space_group_name_H-M   'P 1'
#
loop_
_entity.id
_entity.type
_entity.pdbx_description
1 polymer ?
#
loop_
_entity_poly.entity_id
_entity_poly.type
_entity_poly.pdbx_seq_one_letter_code
_entity_poly.pdbx_strand_id
1 'polypeptide(L)'
;IYHMGGMGHDFMMASGKLQAICYKHEIEKTLRTPDYAGFQLLALNDYSGQGTALVGLLDVFFEKKGYINAAEFRRFCSPTVLLARIPKFTYTNNETFHADIEISHFGKEALQKANTVYCVKDKYGKIYARGVVSTRDIPIGNLFSLGSIDMKLNDIRTPQKLNLEVRLENSDIVNDWDFWVYPDKVKLTQGNVYTTDTLDEKAISILQEGGNVLITAAGKIKYGREVKQYFTPVFWNTSWFKMRPPHTTGIFLNDYHPLFRDFPTEYHSNLQWWELLNKAQVMQFTHFPAEFQPTIQSIDTWFISRKIGMLFEANVLNGKLIMTSMDITSQPEKRIVARQMHKAIRDYMNSDAFHPN
;
A
#
# COMPACT_ATOMS: atom_id res chain seq x y z
N ILE A 1 -14.85 -24.69 2.33
CA ILE A 1 -16.01 -23.78 2.42
C ILE A 1 -15.74 -22.51 1.61
N TYR A 2 -14.59 -21.87 1.76
CA TYR A 2 -14.32 -20.56 1.14
C TYR A 2 -13.50 -20.63 -0.14
N HIS A 3 -13.04 -21.79 -0.57
CA HIS A 3 -12.27 -22.04 -1.80
C HIS A 3 -11.01 -21.16 -1.94
N MET A 4 -10.32 -20.87 -0.82
CA MET A 4 -9.17 -19.98 -0.77
C MET A 4 -7.81 -20.69 -0.78
N GLY A 5 -7.79 -22.03 -0.83
CA GLY A 5 -6.54 -22.81 -0.72
C GLY A 5 -5.48 -22.48 -1.78
N GLY A 6 -5.89 -22.13 -2.99
CA GLY A 6 -4.97 -21.74 -4.07
C GLY A 6 -4.30 -20.37 -3.88
N MET A 7 -4.82 -19.52 -2.99
CA MET A 7 -4.34 -18.16 -2.78
C MET A 7 -3.24 -18.04 -1.72
N GLY A 8 -2.85 -19.14 -1.08
CA GLY A 8 -1.94 -19.10 0.08
C GLY A 8 -0.60 -18.42 -0.20
N HIS A 9 0.01 -18.69 -1.35
CA HIS A 9 1.27 -18.07 -1.74
C HIS A 9 1.12 -16.56 -2.00
N ASP A 10 0.12 -16.17 -2.78
CA ASP A 10 -0.13 -14.77 -3.15
C ASP A 10 -0.46 -13.94 -1.91
N PHE A 11 -1.27 -14.48 -1.01
CA PHE A 11 -1.61 -13.83 0.24
C PHE A 11 -0.40 -13.69 1.18
N MET A 12 0.46 -14.72 1.26
CA MET A 12 1.71 -14.65 2.01
C MET A 12 2.61 -13.54 1.45
N MET A 13 2.78 -13.48 0.14
CA MET A 13 3.61 -12.46 -0.51
C MET A 13 3.05 -11.06 -0.29
N ALA A 14 1.76 -10.84 -0.48
CA ALA A 14 1.14 -9.51 -0.36
C ALA A 14 1.08 -9.03 1.11
N SER A 15 0.66 -9.88 2.04
CA SER A 15 0.66 -9.53 3.47
C SER A 15 2.07 -9.37 4.03
N GLY A 16 3.03 -10.15 3.53
CA GLY A 16 4.44 -10.04 3.88
C GLY A 16 5.07 -8.73 3.42
N LYS A 17 4.73 -8.23 2.23
CA LYS A 17 5.16 -6.88 1.79
C LYS A 17 4.61 -5.79 2.71
N LEU A 18 3.35 -5.87 3.12
CA LEU A 18 2.78 -4.94 4.10
C LEU A 18 3.51 -5.03 5.44
N GLN A 19 3.82 -6.24 5.92
CA GLN A 19 4.61 -6.45 7.14
C GLN A 19 5.99 -5.78 7.04
N ALA A 20 6.69 -5.94 5.92
CA ALA A 20 8.00 -5.33 5.70
C ALA A 20 7.93 -3.78 5.71
N ILE A 21 6.90 -3.20 5.10
CA ILE A 21 6.63 -1.75 5.16
C ILE A 21 6.41 -1.30 6.62
N CYS A 22 5.62 -2.03 7.39
CA CYS A 22 5.37 -1.72 8.79
C CYS A 22 6.66 -1.80 9.63
N TYR A 23 7.48 -2.84 9.46
CA TYR A 23 8.77 -2.94 10.15
C TYR A 23 9.71 -1.81 9.80
N LYS A 24 9.80 -1.44 8.52
CA LYS A 24 10.61 -0.30 8.08
C LYS A 24 10.19 0.96 8.83
N HIS A 25 8.92 1.30 8.83
CA HIS A 25 8.41 2.52 9.46
C HIS A 25 8.60 2.51 10.98
N GLU A 26 8.36 1.39 11.67
CA GLU A 26 8.51 1.31 13.13
C GLU A 26 10.01 1.36 13.54
N ILE A 27 10.89 0.69 12.81
CA ILE A 27 12.33 0.74 13.09
C ILE A 27 12.89 2.14 12.82
N GLU A 28 12.55 2.76 11.68
CA GLU A 28 12.97 4.12 11.39
C GLU A 28 12.45 5.13 12.40
N LYS A 29 11.19 4.97 12.86
CA LYS A 29 10.61 5.79 13.94
C LYS A 29 11.40 5.67 15.24
N THR A 30 11.75 4.44 15.60
CA THR A 30 12.61 4.16 16.77
C THR A 30 13.95 4.89 16.67
N LEU A 31 14.63 4.76 15.52
CA LEU A 31 15.92 5.41 15.26
C LEU A 31 15.86 6.94 15.27
N ARG A 32 14.67 7.51 15.00
CA ARG A 32 14.40 8.97 15.08
C ARG A 32 13.90 9.44 16.43
N THR A 33 13.81 8.58 17.44
CA THR A 33 13.32 8.93 18.76
C THR A 33 14.50 9.30 19.66
N PRO A 34 14.50 10.51 20.28
CA PRO A 34 15.54 10.90 21.24
C PRO A 34 15.59 9.95 22.42
N ASP A 35 16.77 9.72 22.95
CA ASP A 35 17.02 8.95 24.19
C ASP A 35 16.43 7.51 24.18
N TYR A 36 16.17 6.97 23.01
CA TYR A 36 15.65 5.62 22.84
C TYR A 36 16.81 4.62 22.81
N ALA A 37 16.86 3.70 23.77
CA ALA A 37 17.98 2.78 23.95
C ALA A 37 18.12 1.72 22.84
N GLY A 38 17.04 1.42 22.13
CA GLY A 38 17.04 0.39 21.08
C GLY A 38 15.69 -0.30 20.96
N PHE A 39 15.63 -1.36 20.17
CA PHE A 39 14.44 -2.15 19.97
C PHE A 39 14.77 -3.64 19.89
N GLN A 40 13.76 -4.47 20.08
CA GLN A 40 13.83 -5.91 19.85
C GLN A 40 12.75 -6.31 18.86
N LEU A 41 13.13 -7.09 17.84
CA LEU A 41 12.20 -7.69 16.89
C LEU A 41 11.77 -9.08 17.40
N LEU A 42 10.51 -9.25 17.69
CA LEU A 42 9.93 -10.56 18.06
C LEU A 42 8.99 -11.03 16.93
N ALA A 43 9.40 -11.91 16.05
CA ALA A 43 10.71 -12.52 15.93
C ALA A 43 11.24 -12.43 14.49
N LEU A 44 12.50 -12.77 14.25
CA LEU A 44 13.06 -12.87 12.89
C LEU A 44 12.42 -14.02 12.09
N ASN A 45 12.12 -15.14 12.75
CA ASN A 45 11.51 -16.32 12.13
C ASN A 45 10.14 -16.63 12.78
N ASP A 46 9.35 -17.41 12.07
CA ASP A 46 8.10 -17.95 12.61
C ASP A 46 8.37 -18.83 13.81
N TYR A 47 7.44 -18.82 14.77
CA TYR A 47 7.51 -19.61 15.98
C TYR A 47 6.36 -20.60 16.04
N SER A 48 6.64 -21.88 15.90
CA SER A 48 5.66 -22.96 15.94
C SER A 48 5.20 -23.36 17.35
N GLY A 49 5.96 -23.00 18.38
CA GLY A 49 5.70 -23.41 19.76
C GLY A 49 4.51 -22.77 20.45
N GLN A 50 4.00 -21.65 19.92
CA GLN A 50 2.77 -20.98 20.38
C GLN A 50 1.65 -21.06 19.34
N GLY A 51 1.56 -22.13 18.59
CA GLY A 51 0.59 -22.33 17.52
C GLY A 51 0.57 -21.18 16.55
N THR A 52 0.69 -21.17 15.37
CA THR A 52 0.47 -20.14 14.35
C THR A 52 1.08 -18.74 14.60
N ALA A 53 2.19 -18.62 15.34
CA ALA A 53 2.92 -17.36 15.42
C ALA A 53 3.72 -17.11 14.11
N LEU A 54 3.01 -16.79 13.03
CA LEU A 54 3.55 -16.57 11.66
C LEU A 54 4.03 -15.12 11.49
N VAL A 55 4.78 -14.61 12.45
CA VAL A 55 5.20 -13.21 12.54
C VAL A 55 6.58 -12.94 11.95
N GLY A 56 7.31 -14.00 11.62
CA GLY A 56 8.69 -13.91 11.14
C GLY A 56 8.81 -13.44 9.70
N LEU A 57 9.94 -12.82 9.36
CA LEU A 57 10.37 -12.58 7.99
C LEU A 57 10.91 -13.85 7.33
N LEU A 58 11.33 -14.80 8.17
CA LEU A 58 11.76 -16.15 7.80
C LEU A 58 10.70 -17.15 8.31
N ASP A 59 10.67 -18.32 7.72
CA ASP A 59 9.84 -19.43 8.19
C ASP A 59 10.45 -20.12 9.44
N VAL A 60 9.83 -21.19 9.90
CA VAL A 60 10.27 -21.95 11.10
C VAL A 60 11.64 -22.64 10.92
N PHE A 61 12.09 -22.82 9.68
CA PHE A 61 13.39 -23.41 9.33
C PHE A 61 14.45 -22.35 9.03
N PHE A 62 14.17 -21.08 9.27
CA PHE A 62 15.01 -19.93 8.92
C PHE A 62 15.19 -19.74 7.40
N GLU A 63 14.27 -20.27 6.59
CA GLU A 63 14.28 -20.08 5.15
C GLU A 63 13.53 -18.77 4.78
N LYS A 64 13.90 -18.23 3.63
CA LYS A 64 13.31 -16.98 3.12
C LYS A 64 11.89 -17.22 2.65
N LYS A 65 10.92 -16.43 3.10
CA LYS A 65 9.56 -16.42 2.58
C LYS A 65 9.44 -15.75 1.20
N GLY A 66 10.41 -14.93 0.78
CA GLY A 66 10.50 -14.37 -0.57
C GLY A 66 10.01 -12.92 -0.73
N TYR A 67 9.23 -12.38 0.18
CA TYR A 67 8.68 -11.01 0.04
C TYR A 67 9.67 -9.90 0.45
N ILE A 68 10.76 -10.21 1.15
CA ILE A 68 11.85 -9.29 1.46
C ILE A 68 13.18 -10.05 1.47
N ASN A 69 14.27 -9.38 1.12
CA ASN A 69 15.61 -9.94 1.20
C ASN A 69 16.49 -9.21 2.23
N ALA A 70 17.65 -9.78 2.55
CA ALA A 70 18.56 -9.24 3.55
C ALA A 70 19.10 -7.84 3.17
N ALA A 71 19.34 -7.57 1.89
CA ALA A 71 19.81 -6.26 1.44
C ALA A 71 18.75 -5.17 1.63
N GLU A 72 17.50 -5.46 1.31
CA GLU A 72 16.36 -4.56 1.56
C GLU A 72 16.17 -4.30 3.06
N PHE A 73 16.21 -5.35 3.89
CA PHE A 73 16.03 -5.22 5.33
C PHE A 73 17.17 -4.41 5.98
N ARG A 74 18.40 -4.58 5.51
CA ARG A 74 19.56 -3.82 6.01
C ARG A 74 19.49 -2.32 5.72
N ARG A 75 18.68 -1.86 4.77
CA ARG A 75 18.51 -0.43 4.49
C ARG A 75 18.00 0.35 5.69
N PHE A 76 17.15 -0.28 6.51
CA PHE A 76 16.52 0.35 7.69
C PHE A 76 16.85 -0.35 9.02
N CYS A 77 17.55 -1.49 8.98
CA CYS A 77 17.95 -2.24 10.17
C CYS A 77 19.43 -2.64 10.08
N SER A 78 20.30 -1.70 10.36
CA SER A 78 21.77 -1.85 10.36
C SER A 78 22.41 -0.85 11.32
N PRO A 79 23.72 -0.97 11.63
CA PRO A 79 24.40 -0.01 12.50
C PRO A 79 24.40 1.43 11.99
N THR A 80 24.28 1.62 10.67
CA THR A 80 24.18 2.97 10.06
C THR A 80 22.97 3.01 9.15
N VAL A 81 22.03 3.89 9.44
CA VAL A 81 20.76 4.02 8.71
C VAL A 81 20.51 5.48 8.35
N LEU A 82 20.35 5.73 7.03
CA LEU A 82 19.82 6.99 6.53
C LEU A 82 18.32 7.05 6.77
N LEU A 83 17.83 8.19 7.20
CA LEU A 83 16.45 8.42 7.61
C LEU A 83 15.88 9.62 6.87
N ALA A 84 14.58 9.60 6.61
CA ALA A 84 13.87 10.74 6.03
C ALA A 84 12.61 11.07 6.83
N ARG A 85 12.40 12.36 7.12
CA ARG A 85 11.12 12.87 7.62
C ARG A 85 10.34 13.40 6.43
N ILE A 86 9.41 12.60 5.96
CA ILE A 86 8.52 12.91 4.85
C ILE A 86 7.13 13.16 5.45
N PRO A 87 6.55 14.37 5.30
CA PRO A 87 5.31 14.72 5.97
C PRO A 87 4.09 13.95 5.46
N LYS A 88 4.12 13.49 4.21
CA LYS A 88 3.07 12.65 3.59
C LYS A 88 3.63 11.87 2.41
N PHE A 89 2.93 10.83 1.97
CA PHE A 89 3.37 9.97 0.87
C PHE A 89 2.57 10.15 -0.42
N THR A 90 1.50 10.97 -0.39
CA THR A 90 0.66 11.27 -1.57
C THR A 90 0.57 12.77 -1.76
N TYR A 91 0.85 13.21 -2.98
CA TYR A 91 0.94 14.62 -3.37
C TYR A 91 0.09 14.90 -4.60
N THR A 92 -0.31 16.15 -4.76
CA THR A 92 -0.73 16.67 -6.06
C THR A 92 0.45 17.36 -6.77
N ASN A 93 0.39 17.42 -8.08
CA ASN A 93 1.50 17.98 -8.88
C ASN A 93 1.68 19.49 -8.77
N ASN A 94 0.78 20.22 -8.09
CA ASN A 94 0.95 21.65 -7.76
C ASN A 94 1.68 21.86 -6.42
N GLU A 95 2.11 20.79 -5.76
CA GLU A 95 2.83 20.84 -4.48
C GLU A 95 4.34 20.71 -4.68
N THR A 96 5.06 20.88 -3.57
CA THR A 96 6.48 20.58 -3.45
C THR A 96 6.66 19.36 -2.56
N PHE A 97 7.37 18.35 -3.04
CA PHE A 97 7.85 17.27 -2.19
C PHE A 97 8.96 17.80 -1.30
N HIS A 98 8.88 17.48 -0.02
CA HIS A 98 9.87 17.85 0.98
C HIS A 98 10.29 16.63 1.79
N ALA A 99 11.59 16.50 2.09
CA ALA A 99 12.14 15.49 2.99
C ALA A 99 13.33 16.06 3.77
N ASP A 100 13.26 16.04 5.11
CA ASP A 100 14.43 16.26 5.95
C ASP A 100 15.20 14.96 6.09
N ILE A 101 16.50 15.00 5.77
CA ILE A 101 17.36 13.83 5.78
C ILE A 101 18.19 13.83 7.07
N GLU A 102 18.13 12.71 7.75
CA GLU A 102 18.86 12.45 9.00
C GLU A 102 19.67 11.15 8.86
N ILE A 103 20.55 10.91 9.82
CA ILE A 103 21.29 9.65 9.93
C ILE A 103 21.36 9.22 11.39
N SER A 104 21.21 7.91 11.60
CA SER A 104 21.53 7.19 12.81
C SER A 104 22.78 6.37 12.55
N HIS A 105 23.87 6.60 13.27
CA HIS A 105 25.15 5.97 13.05
C HIS A 105 25.73 5.41 14.35
N PHE A 106 25.68 4.11 14.51
CA PHE A 106 26.26 3.33 15.60
C PHE A 106 27.33 2.35 15.10
N GLY A 107 28.09 2.78 14.07
CA GLY A 107 29.26 2.06 13.60
C GLY A 107 30.44 2.15 14.56
N LYS A 108 31.56 1.54 14.21
CA LYS A 108 32.77 1.47 15.07
C LYS A 108 33.42 2.84 15.25
N GLU A 109 33.39 3.68 14.23
CA GLU A 109 34.12 4.96 14.18
C GLU A 109 33.24 6.02 13.50
N ALA A 110 33.46 7.29 13.82
CA ALA A 110 32.84 8.39 13.12
C ALA A 110 33.20 8.41 11.63
N LEU A 111 32.24 8.76 10.77
CA LEU A 111 32.48 8.86 9.34
C LEU A 111 33.06 10.23 9.00
N GLN A 112 34.18 10.24 8.28
CA GLN A 112 34.87 11.47 7.89
C GLN A 112 34.46 11.87 6.47
N LYS A 113 34.11 13.16 6.27
CA LYS A 113 33.76 13.76 4.97
C LYS A 113 32.76 12.91 4.18
N ALA A 114 31.76 12.35 4.89
CA ALA A 114 30.75 11.52 4.29
C ALA A 114 29.90 12.34 3.29
N ASN A 115 29.92 11.95 2.02
CA ASN A 115 29.13 12.60 0.98
C ASN A 115 27.77 11.90 0.84
N THR A 116 26.71 12.62 1.19
CA THR A 116 25.34 12.12 1.11
C THR A 116 24.68 12.66 -0.16
N VAL A 117 24.23 11.76 -1.01
CA VAL A 117 23.58 12.08 -2.28
C VAL A 117 22.17 11.50 -2.35
N TYR A 118 21.33 12.09 -3.20
CA TYR A 118 19.98 11.60 -3.43
C TYR A 118 19.64 11.50 -4.92
N CYS A 119 18.68 10.64 -5.21
CA CYS A 119 18.07 10.47 -6.52
C CYS A 119 16.57 10.20 -6.38
N VAL A 120 15.74 10.94 -7.10
CA VAL A 120 14.31 10.66 -7.24
C VAL A 120 14.07 10.10 -8.63
N LYS A 121 13.50 8.90 -8.71
CA LYS A 121 13.27 8.17 -9.97
C LYS A 121 11.93 7.45 -9.97
N ASP A 122 11.42 7.14 -11.15
CA ASP A 122 10.29 6.23 -11.32
C ASP A 122 10.73 4.77 -11.44
N LYS A 123 9.77 3.85 -11.56
CA LYS A 123 10.01 2.42 -11.72
C LYS A 123 10.75 2.04 -13.02
N TYR A 124 10.81 2.94 -14.00
CA TYR A 124 11.53 2.75 -15.26
C TYR A 124 12.94 3.33 -15.25
N GLY A 125 13.36 3.93 -14.12
CA GLY A 125 14.67 4.54 -13.95
C GLY A 125 14.78 5.97 -14.48
N LYS A 126 13.68 6.60 -14.91
CA LYS A 126 13.68 8.01 -15.28
C LYS A 126 13.92 8.85 -14.03
N ILE A 127 14.95 9.70 -14.09
CA ILE A 127 15.34 10.59 -12.99
C ILE A 127 14.54 11.89 -13.08
N TYR A 128 13.93 12.28 -11.97
CA TYR A 128 13.20 13.55 -11.80
C TYR A 128 14.01 14.58 -11.02
N ALA A 129 14.81 14.14 -10.06
CA ALA A 129 15.73 14.98 -9.32
C ALA A 129 16.93 14.17 -8.83
N ARG A 130 18.09 14.81 -8.70
CA ARG A 130 19.28 14.26 -8.06
C ARG A 130 20.19 15.37 -7.56
N GLY A 131 20.96 15.11 -6.55
CA GLY A 131 21.90 16.08 -6.01
C GLY A 131 22.65 15.60 -4.80
N VAL A 132 23.43 16.49 -4.22
CA VAL A 132 24.13 16.32 -2.96
C VAL A 132 23.27 16.90 -1.84
N VAL A 133 23.04 16.11 -0.78
CA VAL A 133 22.39 16.59 0.45
C VAL A 133 23.42 17.35 1.29
N SER A 134 24.54 16.71 1.58
CA SER A 134 25.66 17.33 2.31
C SER A 134 26.96 16.51 2.18
N THR A 135 28.08 17.18 2.48
CA THR A 135 29.37 16.53 2.74
C THR A 135 29.84 16.97 4.09
N ARG A 136 29.86 16.08 5.07
CA ARG A 136 30.28 16.39 6.46
C ARG A 136 30.76 15.18 7.22
N ASP A 137 31.38 15.44 8.38
CA ASP A 137 31.68 14.40 9.34
C ASP A 137 30.41 13.99 10.09
N ILE A 138 30.26 12.69 10.33
CA ILE A 138 29.11 12.12 11.03
C ILE A 138 29.64 11.40 12.27
N PRO A 139 29.35 11.93 13.47
CA PRO A 139 29.74 11.28 14.73
C PRO A 139 28.89 10.03 15.00
N ILE A 140 29.31 9.23 15.99
CA ILE A 140 28.51 8.12 16.50
C ILE A 140 27.30 8.67 17.28
N GLY A 141 26.12 8.15 16.99
CA GLY A 141 24.85 8.51 17.62
C GLY A 141 23.69 8.60 16.62
N ASN A 142 22.60 9.21 17.04
CA ASN A 142 21.40 9.40 16.22
C ASN A 142 20.98 10.87 16.11
N LEU A 143 19.92 11.15 15.34
CA LEU A 143 19.33 12.49 15.15
C LEU A 143 20.27 13.52 14.49
N PHE A 144 21.27 13.09 13.76
CA PHE A 144 22.12 14.02 13.00
C PHE A 144 21.42 14.43 11.72
N SER A 145 21.12 15.72 11.60
CA SER A 145 20.56 16.28 10.36
C SER A 145 21.66 16.35 9.29
N LEU A 146 21.34 15.89 8.11
CA LEU A 146 22.19 15.98 6.94
C LEU A 146 21.77 17.12 6.00
N GLY A 147 20.52 17.58 6.07
CA GLY A 147 19.95 18.63 5.23
C GLY A 147 18.54 18.28 4.79
N SER A 148 18.01 19.01 3.82
CA SER A 148 16.68 18.79 3.28
C SER A 148 16.71 18.68 1.75
N ILE A 149 15.67 18.05 1.20
CA ILE A 149 15.44 17.89 -0.23
C ILE A 149 14.08 18.52 -0.53
N ASP A 150 14.06 19.47 -1.46
CA ASP A 150 12.85 20.08 -1.99
C ASP A 150 12.77 19.84 -3.50
N MET A 151 11.63 19.31 -3.97
CA MET A 151 11.38 19.06 -5.38
C MET A 151 9.99 19.56 -5.77
N LYS A 152 9.91 20.49 -6.70
CA LYS A 152 8.64 20.90 -7.31
C LYS A 152 8.08 19.75 -8.15
N LEU A 153 6.79 19.52 -8.05
CA LEU A 153 6.12 18.40 -8.70
C LEU A 153 5.36 18.79 -9.98
N ASN A 154 5.42 20.05 -10.39
CA ASN A 154 4.61 20.60 -11.47
C ASN A 154 4.87 20.00 -12.87
N ASP A 155 6.02 19.37 -13.08
CA ASP A 155 6.35 18.69 -14.33
C ASP A 155 5.78 17.26 -14.42
N ILE A 156 5.21 16.75 -13.34
CA ILE A 156 4.59 15.43 -13.27
C ILE A 156 3.11 15.57 -13.62
N ARG A 157 2.75 15.27 -14.86
CA ARG A 157 1.40 15.53 -15.40
C ARG A 157 0.46 14.34 -15.36
N THR A 158 1.00 13.15 -15.17
CA THR A 158 0.26 11.89 -15.08
C THR A 158 0.51 11.22 -13.73
N PRO A 159 -0.40 10.36 -13.25
CA PRO A 159 -0.18 9.60 -12.02
C PRO A 159 1.15 8.87 -12.04
N GLN A 160 1.98 9.09 -11.01
CA GLN A 160 3.29 8.48 -10.89
C GLN A 160 3.55 7.99 -9.47
N LYS A 161 4.17 6.81 -9.37
CA LYS A 161 4.88 6.38 -8.19
C LYS A 161 6.36 6.73 -8.37
N LEU A 162 6.92 7.46 -7.43
CA LEU A 162 8.32 7.85 -7.40
C LEU A 162 9.01 7.25 -6.18
N ASN A 163 10.31 7.06 -6.29
CA ASN A 163 11.14 6.56 -5.22
C ASN A 163 12.26 7.57 -4.95
N LEU A 164 12.34 8.06 -3.71
CA LEU A 164 13.47 8.81 -3.20
C LEU A 164 14.51 7.81 -2.66
N GLU A 165 15.66 7.73 -3.28
CA GLU A 165 16.83 7.01 -2.78
C GLU A 165 17.85 7.99 -2.22
N VAL A 166 18.35 7.74 -1.02
CA VAL A 166 19.44 8.48 -0.38
C VAL A 166 20.57 7.51 -0.04
N ARG A 167 21.81 7.89 -0.34
CA ARG A 167 22.99 7.03 -0.11
C ARG A 167 24.20 7.82 0.37
N LEU A 168 25.08 7.16 1.10
CA LEU A 168 26.44 7.62 1.29
C LEU A 168 27.30 7.12 0.13
N GLU A 169 27.95 8.01 -0.59
CA GLU A 169 28.83 7.64 -1.71
C GLU A 169 29.99 6.73 -1.24
N ASN A 170 30.40 5.83 -2.13
CA ASN A 170 31.46 4.87 -1.88
C ASN A 170 31.20 3.91 -0.70
N SER A 171 29.94 3.67 -0.37
CA SER A 171 29.50 2.74 0.66
C SER A 171 28.27 1.94 0.23
N ASP A 172 27.92 0.92 1.00
CA ASP A 172 26.69 0.14 0.88
C ASP A 172 25.52 0.74 1.69
N ILE A 173 25.72 1.91 2.32
CA ILE A 173 24.72 2.59 3.13
C ILE A 173 23.76 3.34 2.21
N VAL A 174 22.55 2.82 2.10
CA VAL A 174 21.47 3.35 1.26
C VAL A 174 20.11 3.10 1.92
N ASN A 175 19.19 4.03 1.75
CA ASN A 175 17.78 3.85 2.12
C ASN A 175 16.89 4.53 1.09
N ASP A 176 15.59 4.18 1.04
CA ASP A 176 14.68 4.69 0.03
C ASP A 176 13.24 4.75 0.54
N TRP A 177 12.43 5.62 -0.07
CA TRP A 177 11.03 5.83 0.28
C TRP A 177 10.21 6.09 -0.98
N ASP A 178 9.09 5.39 -1.08
CA ASP A 178 8.13 5.58 -2.16
C ASP A 178 7.15 6.71 -1.82
N PHE A 179 6.75 7.48 -2.83
CA PHE A 179 5.68 8.45 -2.75
C PHE A 179 4.94 8.56 -4.08
N TRP A 180 3.71 9.05 -4.03
CA TRP A 180 2.83 9.11 -5.20
C TRP A 180 2.48 10.55 -5.53
N VAL A 181 2.46 10.85 -6.82
CA VAL A 181 2.10 12.17 -7.34
C VAL A 181 0.94 12.02 -8.31
N TYR A 182 -0.12 12.75 -8.05
CA TYR A 182 -1.34 12.77 -8.83
C TYR A 182 -1.61 14.16 -9.41
N PRO A 183 -2.33 14.29 -10.55
CA PRO A 183 -2.77 15.58 -11.04
C PRO A 183 -3.62 16.33 -10.01
N ASP A 184 -3.37 17.62 -9.83
CA ASP A 184 -4.18 18.48 -8.96
C ASP A 184 -5.63 18.57 -9.44
N LYS A 185 -5.81 18.76 -10.77
CA LYS A 185 -7.12 18.83 -11.39
C LYS A 185 -7.45 17.50 -12.08
N VAL A 186 -8.42 16.81 -11.53
CA VAL A 186 -8.93 15.55 -12.07
C VAL A 186 -10.34 15.76 -12.57
N LYS A 187 -10.54 15.56 -13.89
CA LYS A 187 -11.89 15.48 -14.48
C LYS A 187 -12.28 14.02 -14.58
N LEU A 188 -13.44 13.69 -14.04
CA LEU A 188 -14.03 12.37 -14.24
C LEU A 188 -14.45 12.23 -15.70
N THR A 189 -14.14 11.09 -16.30
CA THR A 189 -14.58 10.78 -17.65
C THR A 189 -16.09 10.76 -17.70
N GLN A 190 -16.65 11.61 -18.56
CA GLN A 190 -18.08 11.56 -18.90
C GLN A 190 -18.29 10.39 -19.86
N GLY A 191 -19.28 9.57 -19.57
CA GLY A 191 -19.61 8.39 -20.38
C GLY A 191 -20.89 7.77 -19.87
N ASN A 192 -21.27 6.64 -20.44
CA ASN A 192 -22.54 5.96 -20.15
C ASN A 192 -22.45 5.08 -18.89
N VAL A 193 -21.71 5.51 -17.86
CA VAL A 193 -21.66 4.80 -16.58
C VAL A 193 -22.61 5.45 -15.58
N TYR A 194 -23.67 4.74 -15.24
CA TYR A 194 -24.56 5.16 -14.14
C TYR A 194 -23.90 4.87 -12.80
N THR A 195 -23.78 5.89 -11.96
CA THR A 195 -23.19 5.76 -10.63
C THR A 195 -24.26 5.92 -9.55
N THR A 196 -24.33 4.95 -8.65
CA THR A 196 -25.27 4.92 -7.52
C THR A 196 -24.57 4.32 -6.29
N ASP A 197 -25.20 4.39 -5.13
CA ASP A 197 -24.68 3.79 -3.89
C ASP A 197 -25.42 2.50 -3.48
N THR A 198 -26.45 2.12 -4.26
CA THR A 198 -27.24 0.91 -4.06
C THR A 198 -27.66 0.33 -5.42
N LEU A 199 -28.08 -0.91 -5.45
CA LEU A 199 -28.69 -1.52 -6.63
C LEU A 199 -30.18 -1.08 -6.68
N ASP A 200 -30.42 0.14 -7.19
CA ASP A 200 -31.76 0.72 -7.34
C ASP A 200 -32.44 0.24 -8.64
N GLU A 201 -33.74 0.58 -8.80
CA GLU A 201 -34.52 0.20 -9.99
C GLU A 201 -33.92 0.73 -11.30
N LYS A 202 -33.34 1.93 -11.27
CA LYS A 202 -32.68 2.52 -12.43
C LYS A 202 -31.40 1.77 -12.80
N ALA A 203 -30.61 1.36 -11.80
CA ALA A 203 -29.43 0.53 -12.04
C ALA A 203 -29.82 -0.82 -12.70
N ILE A 204 -30.91 -1.45 -12.22
CA ILE A 204 -31.43 -2.69 -12.76
C ILE A 204 -31.88 -2.49 -14.22
N SER A 205 -32.63 -1.42 -14.53
CA SER A 205 -33.06 -1.10 -15.90
C SER A 205 -31.85 -0.93 -16.83
N ILE A 206 -30.85 -0.17 -16.41
CA ILE A 206 -29.64 0.06 -17.21
C ILE A 206 -28.87 -1.26 -17.46
N LEU A 207 -28.78 -2.14 -16.46
CA LEU A 207 -28.16 -3.44 -16.63
C LEU A 207 -28.96 -4.35 -17.56
N GLN A 208 -30.30 -4.29 -17.54
CA GLN A 208 -31.16 -5.01 -18.46
C GLN A 208 -30.97 -4.55 -19.91
N GLU A 209 -30.73 -3.26 -20.10
CA GLU A 209 -30.48 -2.63 -21.41
C GLU A 209 -29.04 -2.80 -21.92
N GLY A 210 -28.17 -3.49 -21.18
CA GLY A 210 -26.76 -3.72 -21.57
C GLY A 210 -25.80 -2.59 -21.17
N GLY A 211 -26.24 -1.67 -20.30
CA GLY A 211 -25.41 -0.53 -19.85
C GLY A 211 -24.45 -0.87 -18.72
N ASN A 212 -23.67 0.13 -18.33
CA ASN A 212 -22.63 0.02 -17.30
C ASN A 212 -23.07 0.71 -16.00
N VAL A 213 -22.93 0.02 -14.85
CA VAL A 213 -23.29 0.53 -13.52
C VAL A 213 -22.10 0.47 -12.58
N LEU A 214 -21.80 1.59 -11.91
CA LEU A 214 -20.85 1.67 -10.81
C LEU A 214 -21.63 1.82 -9.49
N ILE A 215 -21.46 0.87 -8.56
CA ILE A 215 -22.04 0.96 -7.21
C ILE A 215 -20.94 1.33 -6.21
N THR A 216 -21.07 2.51 -5.59
CA THR A 216 -20.20 3.02 -4.53
C THR A 216 -20.84 2.79 -3.17
N ALA A 217 -20.71 1.55 -2.64
CA ALA A 217 -21.47 1.07 -1.49
C ALA A 217 -20.76 1.30 -0.14
N ALA A 218 -19.91 2.31 -0.03
CA ALA A 218 -19.21 2.63 1.22
C ALA A 218 -20.20 2.84 2.38
N GLY A 219 -19.99 2.11 3.48
CA GLY A 219 -20.87 2.15 4.65
C GLY A 219 -22.19 1.40 4.50
N LYS A 220 -22.51 0.84 3.32
CA LYS A 220 -23.80 0.19 3.02
C LYS A 220 -23.72 -1.33 2.89
N ILE A 221 -22.55 -1.91 3.08
CA ILE A 221 -22.37 -3.37 2.99
C ILE A 221 -23.10 -4.05 4.14
N LYS A 222 -23.99 -4.98 3.81
CA LYS A 222 -24.73 -5.79 4.79
C LYS A 222 -24.04 -7.10 5.09
N TYR A 223 -23.54 -7.78 4.04
CA TYR A 223 -22.88 -9.07 4.15
C TYR A 223 -21.36 -8.92 4.14
N GLY A 224 -20.70 -9.10 5.28
CA GLY A 224 -19.30 -8.80 5.54
C GLY A 224 -19.07 -7.57 6.44
N ARG A 225 -20.16 -6.89 6.87
CA ARG A 225 -20.06 -5.66 7.69
C ARG A 225 -19.31 -5.84 9.01
N GLU A 226 -19.27 -7.06 9.52
CA GLU A 226 -18.57 -7.45 10.76
C GLU A 226 -17.05 -7.49 10.57
N VAL A 227 -16.58 -7.52 9.32
CA VAL A 227 -15.16 -7.53 8.97
C VAL A 227 -14.77 -6.16 8.44
N LYS A 228 -13.82 -5.54 9.11
CA LYS A 228 -13.27 -4.25 8.67
C LYS A 228 -11.91 -4.45 8.04
N GLN A 229 -11.70 -3.77 6.92
CA GLN A 229 -10.37 -3.64 6.36
C GLN A 229 -9.55 -2.69 7.23
N TYR A 230 -8.36 -3.12 7.62
CA TYR A 230 -7.37 -2.27 8.25
C TYR A 230 -6.12 -2.19 7.36
N PHE A 231 -5.41 -1.07 7.48
CA PHE A 231 -4.13 -0.93 6.78
C PHE A 231 -3.01 -1.70 7.48
N THR A 232 -3.01 -1.67 8.81
CA THR A 232 -2.00 -2.37 9.61
C THR A 232 -2.27 -3.87 9.71
N PRO A 233 -1.22 -4.72 9.84
CA PRO A 233 -1.39 -6.15 9.98
C PRO A 233 -2.06 -6.54 11.31
N VAL A 234 -2.60 -7.75 11.33
CA VAL A 234 -3.19 -8.35 12.54
C VAL A 234 -2.10 -8.71 13.54
N PHE A 235 -2.35 -8.41 14.81
CA PHE A 235 -1.50 -8.92 15.87
C PHE A 235 -1.78 -10.42 16.09
N TRP A 236 -0.75 -11.25 16.12
CA TRP A 236 -0.81 -12.70 16.09
C TRP A 236 -1.68 -13.34 17.20
N ASN A 237 -1.75 -12.73 18.37
CA ASN A 237 -2.48 -13.27 19.52
C ASN A 237 -3.91 -12.76 19.68
N THR A 238 -4.47 -12.04 18.70
CA THR A 238 -5.84 -11.51 18.79
C THR A 238 -6.89 -12.59 19.03
N SER A 239 -6.69 -13.77 18.47
CA SER A 239 -7.58 -14.92 18.67
C SER A 239 -7.50 -15.51 20.07
N TRP A 240 -6.36 -15.47 20.73
CA TRP A 240 -6.17 -16.00 22.07
C TRP A 240 -6.90 -15.19 23.11
N PHE A 241 -6.79 -13.88 23.00
CA PHE A 241 -7.37 -12.99 23.99
C PHE A 241 -8.80 -12.57 23.65
N LYS A 242 -9.35 -12.99 22.52
CA LYS A 242 -10.70 -12.61 22.04
C LYS A 242 -10.96 -11.09 22.13
N MET A 243 -9.91 -10.30 22.12
CA MET A 243 -9.97 -8.87 22.43
C MET A 243 -10.42 -8.00 21.25
N ARG A 244 -10.38 -8.55 20.04
CA ARG A 244 -10.67 -7.81 18.80
C ARG A 244 -11.43 -8.68 17.81
N PRO A 245 -12.31 -8.07 17.00
CA PRO A 245 -12.89 -8.79 15.88
C PRO A 245 -11.80 -9.24 14.90
N PRO A 246 -12.08 -10.22 14.04
CA PRO A 246 -11.17 -10.63 12.98
C PRO A 246 -10.72 -9.42 12.16
N HIS A 247 -9.43 -9.34 11.86
CA HIS A 247 -8.83 -8.29 11.07
C HIS A 247 -8.29 -8.84 9.77
N THR A 248 -8.18 -7.96 8.78
CA THR A 248 -7.53 -8.24 7.51
C THR A 248 -6.04 -7.93 7.59
N THR A 249 -5.24 -8.62 6.76
CA THR A 249 -3.77 -8.47 6.70
C THR A 249 -3.33 -7.78 5.39
N GLY A 250 -4.08 -6.79 4.94
CA GLY A 250 -3.86 -6.08 3.69
C GLY A 250 -4.75 -6.55 2.55
N ILE A 251 -4.35 -6.24 1.33
CA ILE A 251 -5.04 -6.63 0.10
C ILE A 251 -4.09 -7.33 -0.86
N PHE A 252 -4.68 -8.12 -1.75
CA PHE A 252 -4.05 -8.66 -2.95
C PHE A 252 -4.82 -8.20 -4.19
N LEU A 253 -4.11 -7.87 -5.26
CA LEU A 253 -4.66 -7.49 -6.56
C LEU A 253 -3.69 -7.85 -7.68
N ASN A 254 -4.20 -7.96 -8.90
CA ASN A 254 -3.37 -8.02 -10.09
C ASN A 254 -3.03 -6.59 -10.55
N ASP A 255 -1.81 -6.13 -10.33
CA ASP A 255 -1.36 -4.78 -10.67
C ASP A 255 -1.23 -4.52 -12.18
N TYR A 256 -1.31 -5.56 -13.02
CA TYR A 256 -1.43 -5.45 -14.47
C TYR A 256 -2.88 -5.29 -14.96
N HIS A 257 -3.86 -5.35 -14.06
CA HIS A 257 -5.26 -5.19 -14.43
C HIS A 257 -5.51 -3.79 -15.03
N PRO A 258 -6.24 -3.66 -16.16
CA PRO A 258 -6.42 -2.38 -16.86
C PRO A 258 -7.00 -1.24 -16.00
N LEU A 259 -7.74 -1.57 -14.93
CA LEU A 259 -8.26 -0.61 -13.96
C LEU A 259 -7.12 0.22 -13.33
N PHE A 260 -5.93 -0.37 -13.11
CA PHE A 260 -4.81 0.29 -12.43
C PHE A 260 -3.87 1.04 -13.37
N ARG A 261 -4.20 1.17 -14.67
CA ARG A 261 -3.36 1.89 -15.64
C ARG A 261 -3.01 3.31 -15.18
N ASP A 262 -3.97 4.04 -14.64
CA ASP A 262 -3.82 5.41 -14.13
C ASP A 262 -3.86 5.48 -12.59
N PHE A 263 -3.57 4.35 -11.93
CA PHE A 263 -3.45 4.23 -10.47
C PHE A 263 -2.21 3.39 -10.15
N PRO A 264 -1.00 4.01 -10.16
CA PRO A 264 0.26 3.28 -9.97
C PRO A 264 0.27 2.54 -8.63
N THR A 265 0.22 1.22 -8.69
CA THR A 265 0.18 0.34 -7.51
C THR A 265 1.02 -0.91 -7.76
N GLU A 266 1.18 -1.71 -6.73
CA GLU A 266 1.72 -3.07 -6.75
C GLU A 266 0.62 -4.06 -6.34
N TYR A 267 0.93 -5.35 -6.41
CA TYR A 267 -0.01 -6.44 -6.08
C TYR A 267 -0.45 -6.48 -4.60
N HIS A 268 0.08 -5.56 -3.76
CA HIS A 268 -0.14 -5.50 -2.29
C HIS A 268 -0.50 -4.09 -1.81
N SER A 269 -0.95 -3.95 -0.57
CA SER A 269 -1.13 -2.65 0.07
C SER A 269 0.22 -1.95 0.24
N ASN A 270 0.33 -0.75 -0.32
CA ASN A 270 1.39 0.20 -0.05
C ASN A 270 0.82 1.44 0.65
N LEU A 271 1.64 2.46 0.94
CA LEU A 271 1.23 3.58 1.80
C LEU A 271 0.06 4.41 1.25
N GLN A 272 -0.13 4.50 -0.08
CA GLN A 272 -1.28 5.21 -0.65
C GLN A 272 -2.62 4.55 -0.30
N TRP A 273 -2.64 3.22 -0.13
CA TRP A 273 -3.86 2.47 0.17
C TRP A 273 -4.43 2.77 1.56
N TRP A 274 -3.68 3.40 2.46
CA TRP A 274 -4.16 3.75 3.79
C TRP A 274 -5.47 4.55 3.74
N GLU A 275 -5.55 5.53 2.83
CA GLU A 275 -6.74 6.38 2.67
C GLU A 275 -8.00 5.59 2.27
N LEU A 276 -7.84 4.54 1.46
CA LEU A 276 -8.94 3.75 0.92
C LEU A 276 -9.34 2.58 1.82
N LEU A 277 -8.40 2.00 2.53
CA LEU A 277 -8.60 0.75 3.26
C LEU A 277 -8.93 0.96 4.73
N ASN A 278 -8.34 1.98 5.37
CA ASN A 278 -8.41 2.08 6.83
C ASN A 278 -9.85 2.28 7.33
N LYS A 279 -10.36 1.28 8.08
CA LYS A 279 -11.72 1.19 8.61
C LYS A 279 -12.83 1.04 7.56
N ALA A 280 -12.50 0.73 6.32
CA ALA A 280 -13.50 0.42 5.30
C ALA A 280 -14.18 -0.93 5.59
N GLN A 281 -15.40 -1.11 5.08
CA GLN A 281 -16.08 -2.40 5.14
C GLN A 281 -15.55 -3.30 4.02
N VAL A 282 -15.58 -4.61 4.24
CA VAL A 282 -15.34 -5.59 3.17
C VAL A 282 -16.66 -6.19 2.71
N MET A 283 -16.68 -6.68 1.46
CA MET A 283 -17.74 -7.50 0.91
C MET A 283 -17.36 -8.97 1.09
N GLN A 284 -18.28 -9.83 1.47
CA GLN A 284 -18.06 -11.27 1.61
C GLN A 284 -18.74 -12.02 0.46
N PHE A 285 -18.00 -12.93 -0.18
CA PHE A 285 -18.38 -13.62 -1.40
C PHE A 285 -18.62 -15.13 -1.21
N THR A 286 -19.05 -15.55 -0.01
CA THR A 286 -19.27 -16.97 0.32
C THR A 286 -20.28 -17.66 -0.61
N HIS A 287 -21.27 -16.91 -1.11
CA HIS A 287 -22.34 -17.45 -1.98
C HIS A 287 -22.09 -17.21 -3.47
N PHE A 288 -20.92 -16.67 -3.82
CA PHE A 288 -20.50 -16.52 -5.22
C PHE A 288 -19.89 -17.83 -5.72
N PRO A 289 -19.78 -18.04 -7.05
CA PRO A 289 -19.10 -19.22 -7.60
C PRO A 289 -17.70 -19.42 -7.01
N ALA A 290 -17.26 -20.67 -6.95
CA ALA A 290 -15.96 -21.00 -6.36
C ALA A 290 -14.80 -20.32 -7.08
N GLU A 291 -14.91 -20.16 -8.40
CA GLU A 291 -13.92 -19.56 -9.29
C GLU A 291 -13.91 -18.03 -9.23
N PHE A 292 -14.96 -17.42 -8.68
CA PHE A 292 -15.06 -15.96 -8.57
C PHE A 292 -13.95 -15.39 -7.73
N GLN A 293 -13.28 -14.35 -8.25
CA GLN A 293 -12.22 -13.62 -7.54
C GLN A 293 -12.53 -12.10 -7.60
N PRO A 294 -12.53 -11.40 -6.45
CA PRO A 294 -12.63 -9.95 -6.45
C PRO A 294 -11.41 -9.31 -7.12
N THR A 295 -11.60 -8.21 -7.83
CA THR A 295 -10.52 -7.43 -8.46
C THR A 295 -9.57 -6.82 -7.43
N ILE A 296 -10.11 -6.38 -6.27
CA ILE A 296 -9.32 -5.99 -5.09
C ILE A 296 -9.74 -6.92 -3.95
N GLN A 297 -8.89 -7.88 -3.64
CA GLN A 297 -9.14 -8.91 -2.67
C GLN A 297 -8.57 -8.55 -1.32
N SER A 298 -9.39 -8.60 -0.26
CA SER A 298 -8.92 -8.48 1.12
C SER A 298 -8.31 -9.79 1.58
N ILE A 299 -7.20 -9.73 2.30
CA ILE A 299 -6.57 -10.90 2.90
C ILE A 299 -7.14 -11.05 4.30
N ASP A 300 -7.95 -12.09 4.51
CA ASP A 300 -8.54 -12.39 5.82
C ASP A 300 -7.49 -12.95 6.80
N THR A 301 -7.84 -12.95 8.07
CA THR A 301 -7.03 -13.67 9.07
C THR A 301 -6.86 -15.13 8.68
N TRP A 302 -5.67 -15.68 8.87
CA TRP A 302 -5.34 -17.08 8.58
C TRP A 302 -6.15 -18.11 9.38
N PHE A 303 -6.84 -17.68 10.43
CA PHE A 303 -7.71 -18.56 11.23
C PHE A 303 -9.03 -18.88 10.53
N ILE A 304 -9.51 -18.03 9.63
CA ILE A 304 -10.83 -18.16 9.00
C ILE A 304 -10.71 -18.25 7.47
N SER A 305 -9.94 -17.39 6.83
CA SER A 305 -9.67 -17.36 5.38
C SER A 305 -10.96 -17.26 4.53
N ARG A 306 -11.84 -16.30 4.85
CA ARG A 306 -13.04 -16.01 4.05
C ARG A 306 -12.68 -15.43 2.69
N LYS A 307 -13.51 -15.67 1.68
CA LYS A 307 -13.43 -14.95 0.41
C LYS A 307 -14.06 -13.58 0.58
N ILE A 308 -13.22 -12.56 0.69
CA ILE A 308 -13.62 -11.16 0.96
C ILE A 308 -12.86 -10.19 0.07
N GLY A 309 -13.44 -9.03 -0.22
CA GLY A 309 -12.80 -8.02 -1.08
C GLY A 309 -13.42 -6.66 -0.97
N MET A 310 -12.78 -5.70 -1.63
CA MET A 310 -13.13 -4.27 -1.60
C MET A 310 -13.73 -3.78 -2.92
N LEU A 311 -13.44 -4.46 -4.02
CA LEU A 311 -13.95 -4.16 -5.34
C LEU A 311 -14.09 -5.45 -6.14
N PHE A 312 -15.19 -5.57 -6.86
CA PHE A 312 -15.36 -6.61 -7.88
C PHE A 312 -16.05 -6.05 -9.12
N GLU A 313 -15.90 -6.77 -10.20
CA GLU A 313 -16.59 -6.55 -11.46
C GLU A 313 -17.30 -7.82 -11.89
N ALA A 314 -18.42 -7.68 -12.60
CA ALA A 314 -19.22 -8.80 -13.05
C ALA A 314 -20.09 -8.44 -14.27
N ASN A 315 -20.42 -9.43 -15.08
CA ASN A 315 -21.54 -9.36 -15.99
C ASN A 315 -22.83 -9.62 -15.20
N VAL A 316 -23.78 -8.70 -15.27
CA VAL A 316 -25.07 -8.76 -14.56
C VAL A 316 -26.19 -8.48 -15.53
N LEU A 317 -27.13 -9.41 -15.68
CA LEU A 317 -28.17 -9.35 -16.74
C LEU A 317 -27.50 -9.24 -18.14
N ASN A 318 -27.82 -8.20 -18.89
CA ASN A 318 -27.19 -7.91 -20.18
C ASN A 318 -26.06 -6.87 -20.07
N GLY A 319 -25.85 -6.28 -18.89
CA GLY A 319 -24.92 -5.18 -18.66
C GLY A 319 -23.70 -5.57 -17.83
N LYS A 320 -22.92 -4.57 -17.46
CA LYS A 320 -21.65 -4.75 -16.73
C LYS A 320 -21.66 -3.89 -15.45
N LEU A 321 -21.16 -4.47 -14.38
CA LEU A 321 -21.17 -3.87 -13.05
C LEU A 321 -19.74 -3.79 -12.48
N ILE A 322 -19.42 -2.66 -11.85
CA ILE A 322 -18.40 -2.61 -10.80
C ILE A 322 -19.08 -2.22 -9.50
N MET A 323 -18.73 -2.92 -8.41
CA MET A 323 -19.14 -2.56 -7.05
C MET A 323 -17.91 -2.42 -6.16
N THR A 324 -17.86 -1.34 -5.40
CA THR A 324 -16.80 -1.10 -4.41
C THR A 324 -17.36 -0.71 -3.06
N SER A 325 -16.74 -1.20 -1.99
CA SER A 325 -17.01 -0.82 -0.60
C SER A 325 -16.08 0.29 -0.10
N MET A 326 -15.09 0.68 -0.89
CA MET A 326 -14.21 1.82 -0.59
C MET A 326 -14.99 3.12 -0.78
N ASP A 327 -14.77 4.07 0.11
CA ASP A 327 -15.26 5.43 -0.07
C ASP A 327 -14.37 6.18 -1.06
N ILE A 328 -14.80 6.25 -2.31
CA ILE A 328 -14.10 6.91 -3.41
C ILE A 328 -14.77 8.22 -3.84
N THR A 329 -15.87 8.60 -3.21
CA THR A 329 -16.71 9.72 -3.67
C THR A 329 -16.79 10.89 -2.70
N SER A 330 -16.59 10.65 -1.38
CA SER A 330 -16.69 11.73 -0.40
C SER A 330 -15.46 12.63 -0.41
N GLN A 331 -15.68 13.93 -0.29
CA GLN A 331 -14.64 14.98 -0.17
C GLN A 331 -13.51 14.88 -1.22
N PRO A 332 -13.82 14.80 -2.53
CA PRO A 332 -12.83 14.55 -3.56
C PRO A 332 -11.75 15.63 -3.65
N GLU A 333 -12.02 16.84 -3.18
CA GLU A 333 -11.05 17.95 -3.10
C GLU A 333 -9.96 17.73 -2.04
N LYS A 334 -10.22 16.92 -1.01
CA LYS A 334 -9.27 16.63 0.09
C LYS A 334 -8.63 15.26 -0.03
N ARG A 335 -9.33 14.31 -0.65
CA ARG A 335 -8.94 12.90 -0.71
C ARG A 335 -8.38 12.57 -2.08
N ILE A 336 -7.08 12.80 -2.21
CA ILE A 336 -6.34 12.70 -3.48
C ILE A 336 -6.42 11.27 -4.04
N VAL A 337 -6.20 10.27 -3.21
CA VAL A 337 -6.13 8.86 -3.64
C VAL A 337 -7.54 8.35 -3.99
N ALA A 338 -8.55 8.68 -3.18
CA ALA A 338 -9.94 8.32 -3.46
C ALA A 338 -10.42 8.92 -4.78
N ARG A 339 -10.14 10.21 -5.01
CA ARG A 339 -10.45 10.90 -6.27
C ARG A 339 -9.79 10.23 -7.47
N GLN A 340 -8.52 9.83 -7.34
CA GLN A 340 -7.81 9.17 -8.41
C GLN A 340 -8.34 7.74 -8.67
N MET A 341 -8.67 7.00 -7.62
CA MET A 341 -9.30 5.68 -7.75
C MET A 341 -10.66 5.78 -8.44
N HIS A 342 -11.48 6.76 -8.07
CA HIS A 342 -12.76 7.02 -8.74
C HIS A 342 -12.57 7.30 -10.24
N LYS A 343 -11.58 8.13 -10.58
CA LYS A 343 -11.24 8.37 -11.99
C LYS A 343 -10.79 7.10 -12.70
N ALA A 344 -9.90 6.33 -12.11
CA ALA A 344 -9.37 5.11 -12.70
C ALA A 344 -10.49 4.09 -12.99
N ILE A 345 -11.42 3.91 -12.06
CA ILE A 345 -12.59 3.05 -12.25
C ILE A 345 -13.46 3.55 -13.42
N ARG A 346 -13.76 4.85 -13.44
CA ARG A 346 -14.60 5.40 -14.53
C ARG A 346 -13.94 5.34 -15.89
N ASP A 347 -12.64 5.60 -15.97
CA ASP A 347 -11.87 5.49 -17.21
C ASP A 347 -11.85 4.05 -17.72
N TYR A 348 -11.63 3.09 -16.82
CA TYR A 348 -11.68 1.68 -17.14
C TYR A 348 -13.06 1.24 -17.65
N MET A 349 -14.13 1.61 -16.94
CA MET A 349 -15.51 1.27 -17.34
C MET A 349 -15.95 1.89 -18.67
N ASN A 350 -15.33 2.99 -19.10
CA ASN A 350 -15.58 3.66 -20.39
C ASN A 350 -14.61 3.19 -21.50
N SER A 351 -13.70 2.27 -21.21
CA SER A 351 -12.72 1.77 -22.18
C SER A 351 -13.15 0.43 -22.77
N ASP A 352 -12.58 0.11 -23.95
CA ASP A 352 -12.75 -1.20 -24.57
C ASP A 352 -12.14 -2.35 -23.75
N ALA A 353 -11.32 -2.03 -22.74
CA ALA A 353 -10.73 -3.03 -21.86
C ALA A 353 -11.71 -3.55 -20.78
N PHE A 354 -12.88 -2.93 -20.62
CA PHE A 354 -13.85 -3.33 -19.61
C PHE A 354 -14.60 -4.61 -20.02
N HIS A 355 -14.04 -5.73 -19.64
CA HIS A 355 -14.59 -7.07 -19.87
C HIS A 355 -14.63 -7.88 -18.58
N PRO A 356 -15.63 -7.64 -17.70
CA PRO A 356 -15.81 -8.44 -16.48
C PRO A 356 -16.07 -9.92 -16.83
N ASN A 357 -15.58 -10.79 -15.96
CA ASN A 357 -15.82 -12.24 -16.06
C ASN A 357 -17.20 -12.63 -15.53
#